data_0710b7aba709b7450fc93bc3ea61a6ad
#
_entry.id   0710b7aba709b7450fc93bc3ea61a6ad
#
_cell.length_a   1.000
_cell.length_b   1.000
_cell.length_c   1.000
_cell.angle_alpha   90.00
_cell.angle_beta   90.00
_cell.angle_gamma   90.00
#
_symmetry.space_group_name_H-M   'P 1'
#
loop_
_entity.id
_entity.type
_entity.pdbx_description
1 polymer ?
#
loop_
_entity_poly.entity_id
_entity_poly.type
_entity_poly.pdbx_seq_one_letter_code
_entity_poly.pdbx_strand_id
1 'polypeptide(L)'
;SVLLQMVGPRVANHVLGTLHGAYPDRFPLSPTLDGYAEGGSEIVVREQAPPSREELREAALEALADEIHHLLEEGVVAEAKDVDTALLLGAGWPFWLGGITKHLDQAGISEKMFGRPLAEVGAGARA
;
A
#
# COMPACT_ATOMS: atom_id res chain seq x y z
N SER A 1 -10.19 10.13 -10.63
CA SER A 1 -9.81 8.91 -11.34
C SER A 1 -11.02 8.30 -12.05
N VAL A 2 -10.84 7.85 -13.28
CA VAL A 2 -11.91 7.31 -14.13
C VAL A 2 -12.60 6.12 -13.45
N LEU A 3 -11.84 5.24 -12.81
CA LEU A 3 -12.40 4.07 -12.13
C LEU A 3 -13.37 4.44 -10.99
N LEU A 4 -13.00 5.40 -10.17
CA LEU A 4 -13.85 5.86 -9.07
C LEU A 4 -15.12 6.56 -9.59
N GLN A 5 -15.03 7.26 -10.72
CA GLN A 5 -16.20 7.84 -11.38
C GLN A 5 -17.13 6.78 -11.97
N MET A 6 -16.58 5.70 -12.53
CA MET A 6 -17.37 4.59 -13.09
C MET A 6 -18.12 3.80 -12.00
N VAL A 7 -17.44 3.49 -10.89
CA VAL A 7 -18.03 2.73 -9.76
C VAL A 7 -18.94 3.60 -8.92
N GLY A 8 -18.61 4.87 -8.79
CA GLY A 8 -19.30 5.84 -7.97
C GLY A 8 -18.77 5.90 -6.52
N PRO A 9 -18.69 7.11 -5.96
CA PRO A 9 -18.14 7.32 -4.61
C PRO A 9 -18.96 6.64 -3.50
N ARG A 10 -20.27 6.51 -3.66
CA ARG A 10 -21.15 5.82 -2.69
C ARG A 10 -20.80 4.34 -2.56
N VAL A 11 -20.58 3.66 -3.68
CA VAL A 11 -20.19 2.23 -3.68
C VAL A 11 -18.82 2.07 -3.06
N ALA A 12 -17.87 2.91 -3.46
CA ALA A 12 -16.52 2.88 -2.90
C ALA A 12 -16.51 3.13 -1.39
N ASN A 13 -17.30 4.09 -0.90
CA ASN A 13 -17.43 4.38 0.53
C ASN A 13 -18.07 3.23 1.30
N HIS A 14 -19.10 2.60 0.74
CA HIS A 14 -19.74 1.44 1.35
C HIS A 14 -18.77 0.25 1.47
N VAL A 15 -18.00 -0.02 0.42
CA VAL A 15 -16.96 -1.07 0.44
C VAL A 15 -15.90 -0.76 1.50
N LEU A 16 -15.41 0.49 1.53
CA LEU A 16 -14.44 0.91 2.55
C LEU A 16 -14.99 0.74 3.96
N GLY A 17 -16.25 1.11 4.21
CA GLY A 17 -16.91 0.90 5.51
C GLY A 17 -17.00 -0.56 5.92
N THR A 18 -17.27 -1.46 4.97
CA THR A 18 -17.31 -2.91 5.21
C THR A 18 -15.92 -3.45 5.57
N LEU A 19 -14.89 -3.04 4.82
CA LEU A 19 -13.50 -3.43 5.08
C LEU A 19 -13.00 -2.86 6.41
N HIS A 20 -13.31 -1.60 6.70
CA HIS A 20 -12.98 -0.98 7.99
C HIS A 20 -13.63 -1.71 9.16
N GLY A 21 -14.88 -2.14 9.02
CA GLY A 21 -15.57 -2.90 10.06
C GLY A 21 -14.90 -4.24 10.39
N ALA A 22 -14.26 -4.87 9.38
CA ALA A 22 -13.54 -6.13 9.55
C ALA A 22 -12.06 -5.91 9.98
N TYR A 23 -11.42 -4.87 9.46
CA TYR A 23 -9.98 -4.59 9.62
C TYR A 23 -9.73 -3.09 9.82
N PRO A 24 -10.08 -2.51 10.97
CA PRO A 24 -10.06 -1.05 11.18
C PRO A 24 -8.67 -0.42 11.04
N ASP A 25 -7.65 -1.12 11.50
CA ASP A 25 -6.27 -0.64 11.46
C ASP A 25 -5.68 -0.62 10.03
N ARG A 26 -6.19 -1.48 9.17
CA ARG A 26 -5.71 -1.65 7.79
C ARG A 26 -6.47 -0.81 6.77
N PHE A 27 -7.73 -0.53 7.04
CA PHE A 27 -8.62 0.24 6.16
C PHE A 27 -9.22 1.44 6.90
N PRO A 28 -8.44 2.51 7.14
CA PRO A 28 -8.97 3.69 7.81
C PRO A 28 -10.05 4.34 6.95
N LEU A 29 -11.07 4.90 7.60
CA LEU A 29 -12.12 5.65 6.91
C LEU A 29 -11.53 6.89 6.26
N SER A 30 -12.08 7.29 5.11
CA SER A 30 -11.67 8.46 4.37
C SER A 30 -12.74 9.56 4.46
N PRO A 31 -12.53 10.62 5.26
CA PRO A 31 -13.47 11.75 5.34
C PRO A 31 -13.72 12.41 3.98
N THR A 32 -12.72 12.38 3.10
CA THR A 32 -12.84 12.90 1.74
C THR A 32 -13.82 12.06 0.90
N LEU A 33 -13.71 10.73 0.98
CA LEU A 33 -14.59 9.83 0.25
C LEU A 33 -16.02 9.89 0.81
N ASP A 34 -16.17 10.02 2.12
CA ASP A 34 -17.43 10.17 2.80
C ASP A 34 -18.15 11.45 2.33
N GLY A 35 -17.48 12.59 2.31
CA GLY A 35 -18.02 13.84 1.77
C GLY A 35 -18.45 13.74 0.31
N TYR A 36 -17.75 13.00 -0.53
CA TYR A 36 -18.17 12.75 -1.92
C TYR A 36 -19.36 11.80 -2.01
N ALA A 37 -19.47 10.84 -1.12
CA ALA A 37 -20.60 9.91 -1.08
C ALA A 37 -21.91 10.61 -0.66
N GLU A 38 -21.83 11.60 0.23
CA GLU A 38 -22.98 12.40 0.68
C GLU A 38 -23.38 13.50 -0.30
N GLY A 39 -22.40 14.19 -0.88
CA GLY A 39 -22.61 15.43 -1.66
C GLY A 39 -22.86 15.25 -3.16
N GLY A 40 -22.77 14.03 -3.72
CA GLY A 40 -23.07 13.77 -5.15
C GLY A 40 -21.86 13.72 -6.08
N SER A 41 -22.04 13.89 -7.32
CA SER A 41 -21.46 13.29 -8.50
C SER A 41 -20.09 13.77 -8.98
N GLU A 42 -19.48 14.80 -8.45
CA GLU A 42 -18.21 15.30 -8.97
C GLU A 42 -17.10 15.31 -7.92
N ILE A 43 -16.02 14.57 -8.24
CA ILE A 43 -14.77 14.66 -7.48
C ILE A 43 -14.09 15.97 -7.89
N VAL A 44 -14.26 17.00 -7.09
CA VAL A 44 -13.54 18.26 -7.25
C VAL A 44 -12.12 18.08 -6.75
N VAL A 45 -11.17 17.99 -7.67
CA VAL A 45 -9.74 18.04 -7.33
C VAL A 45 -9.47 19.48 -6.87
N ARG A 46 -9.29 19.67 -5.56
CA ARG A 46 -8.81 20.96 -5.04
C ARG A 46 -7.36 21.14 -5.53
N GLU A 47 -7.08 22.30 -6.09
CA GLU A 47 -5.73 22.76 -6.39
C GLU A 47 -4.98 22.97 -5.07
N GLN A 48 -4.44 21.90 -4.52
CA GLN A 48 -3.36 21.98 -3.55
C GLN A 48 -2.07 21.89 -4.35
N ALA A 49 -1.04 22.62 -3.91
CA ALA A 49 0.28 22.45 -4.50
C ALA A 49 0.62 20.94 -4.49
N PRO A 50 0.85 20.33 -5.66
CA PRO A 50 1.10 18.90 -5.71
C PRO A 50 2.37 18.62 -4.92
N PRO A 51 2.41 17.53 -4.13
CA PRO A 51 3.65 17.08 -3.50
C PRO A 51 4.69 16.84 -4.60
N SER A 52 5.94 17.02 -4.25
CA SER A 52 7.04 16.74 -5.18
C SER A 52 7.00 15.27 -5.62
N ARG A 53 7.60 14.99 -6.77
CA ARG A 53 7.68 13.60 -7.27
C ARG A 53 8.41 12.69 -6.28
N GLU A 54 9.39 13.23 -5.56
CA GLU A 54 10.16 12.48 -4.58
C GLU A 54 9.32 12.16 -3.33
N GLU A 55 8.57 13.12 -2.81
CA GLU A 55 7.64 12.91 -1.69
C GLU A 55 6.57 11.86 -2.03
N LEU A 56 6.01 11.91 -3.24
CA LEU A 56 5.05 10.90 -3.69
C LEU A 56 5.68 9.51 -3.79
N ARG A 57 6.91 9.43 -4.29
CA ARG A 57 7.63 8.18 -4.41
C ARG A 57 7.94 7.59 -3.04
N GLU A 58 8.44 8.39 -2.11
CA GLU A 58 8.74 7.95 -0.75
C GLU A 58 7.48 7.46 -0.04
N ALA A 59 6.40 8.24 -0.07
CA ALA A 59 5.12 7.83 0.53
C ALA A 59 4.56 6.53 -0.08
N ALA A 60 4.69 6.34 -1.38
CA ALA A 60 4.25 5.10 -2.03
C ALA A 60 5.11 3.89 -1.64
N LEU A 61 6.42 4.06 -1.51
CA LEU A 61 7.32 3.00 -1.08
C LEU A 61 7.12 2.65 0.40
N GLU A 62 6.87 3.63 1.26
CA GLU A 62 6.55 3.41 2.68
C GLU A 62 5.23 2.64 2.84
N ALA A 63 4.17 3.05 2.12
CA ALA A 63 2.89 2.33 2.15
C ALA A 63 3.02 0.89 1.64
N LEU A 64 3.86 0.66 0.63
CA LEU A 64 4.13 -0.68 0.11
C LEU A 64 4.94 -1.52 1.11
N ALA A 65 5.93 -0.91 1.78
CA ALA A 65 6.72 -1.57 2.80
C ALA A 65 5.86 -2.02 3.99
N ASP A 66 4.93 -1.16 4.43
CA ASP A 66 4.00 -1.46 5.52
C ASP A 66 3.12 -2.67 5.21
N GLU A 67 2.51 -2.71 4.03
CA GLU A 67 1.69 -3.85 3.61
C GLU A 67 2.50 -5.15 3.47
N ILE A 68 3.72 -5.08 2.92
CA ILE A 68 4.60 -6.25 2.81
C ILE A 68 4.99 -6.77 4.20
N HIS A 69 5.28 -5.88 5.13
CA HIS A 69 5.59 -6.23 6.51
C HIS A 69 4.43 -7.00 7.17
N HIS A 70 3.19 -6.52 7.02
CA HIS A 70 2.00 -7.20 7.50
C HIS A 70 1.81 -8.59 6.88
N LEU A 71 1.98 -8.72 5.55
CA LEU A 71 1.89 -10.01 4.87
C LEU A 71 2.87 -11.05 5.40
N LEU A 72 4.09 -10.61 5.76
CA LEU A 72 5.12 -11.46 6.31
C LEU A 72 4.86 -11.81 7.79
N GLU A 73 4.44 -10.84 8.61
CA GLU A 73 4.13 -11.08 10.03
C GLU A 73 2.91 -11.97 10.23
N GLU A 74 1.87 -11.76 9.44
CA GLU A 74 0.63 -12.56 9.46
C GLU A 74 0.83 -13.96 8.85
N GLY A 75 1.96 -14.20 8.19
CA GLY A 75 2.26 -15.48 7.53
C GLY A 75 1.40 -15.74 6.29
N VAL A 76 0.86 -14.70 5.66
CA VAL A 76 0.18 -14.79 4.36
C VAL A 76 1.16 -15.24 3.28
N VAL A 77 2.40 -14.76 3.36
CA VAL A 77 3.55 -15.24 2.60
C VAL A 77 4.64 -15.72 3.56
N ALA A 78 5.38 -16.74 3.17
CA ALA A 78 6.36 -17.35 4.05
C ALA A 78 7.67 -16.54 4.13
N GLU A 79 8.11 -15.98 3.02
CA GLU A 79 9.40 -15.32 2.91
C GLU A 79 9.33 -14.08 1.98
N ALA A 80 10.23 -13.12 2.23
CA ALA A 80 10.34 -11.90 1.42
C ALA A 80 10.53 -12.18 -0.08
N LYS A 81 11.24 -13.23 -0.44
CA LYS A 81 11.44 -13.65 -1.84
C LYS A 81 10.14 -14.05 -2.56
N ASP A 82 9.13 -14.51 -1.82
CA ASP A 82 7.82 -14.86 -2.39
C ASP A 82 7.08 -13.60 -2.83
N VAL A 83 7.17 -12.53 -2.03
CA VAL A 83 6.67 -11.20 -2.40
C VAL A 83 7.39 -10.67 -3.63
N ASP A 84 8.73 -10.78 -3.65
CA ASP A 84 9.53 -10.36 -4.80
C ASP A 84 9.11 -11.06 -6.08
N THR A 85 8.91 -12.37 -6.02
CA THR A 85 8.47 -13.18 -7.16
C THR A 85 7.08 -12.78 -7.63
N ALA A 86 6.14 -12.60 -6.70
CA ALA A 86 4.77 -12.21 -7.01
C ALA A 86 4.70 -10.84 -7.68
N LEU A 87 5.45 -9.86 -7.22
CA LEU A 87 5.46 -8.51 -7.79
C LEU A 87 6.20 -8.43 -9.12
N LEU A 88 7.28 -9.17 -9.29
CA LEU A 88 7.99 -9.26 -10.58
C LEU A 88 7.11 -9.86 -11.67
N LEU A 89 6.41 -10.95 -11.36
CA LEU A 89 5.61 -11.69 -12.34
C LEU A 89 4.20 -11.15 -12.51
N GLY A 90 3.57 -10.66 -11.44
CA GLY A 90 2.16 -10.29 -11.42
C GLY A 90 1.90 -8.80 -11.55
N ALA A 91 2.72 -7.94 -10.97
CA ALA A 91 2.50 -6.50 -10.92
C ALA A 91 3.43 -5.68 -11.82
N GLY A 92 4.36 -6.33 -12.54
CA GLY A 92 5.29 -5.64 -13.45
C GLY A 92 6.34 -4.80 -12.74
N TRP A 93 6.73 -5.19 -11.52
CA TRP A 93 7.84 -4.54 -10.84
C TRP A 93 9.11 -4.61 -11.70
N PRO A 94 9.85 -3.51 -11.85
CA PRO A 94 11.01 -3.46 -12.73
C PRO A 94 12.10 -4.44 -12.28
N PHE A 95 12.33 -5.49 -13.05
CA PHE A 95 13.29 -6.56 -12.69
C PHE A 95 14.73 -6.05 -12.51
N TRP A 96 15.13 -4.95 -13.16
CA TRP A 96 16.46 -4.35 -13.00
C TRP A 96 16.68 -3.67 -11.65
N LEU A 97 15.62 -3.43 -10.87
CA LEU A 97 15.72 -2.96 -9.49
C LEU A 97 15.90 -4.10 -8.49
N GLY A 98 15.89 -5.35 -8.95
CA GLY A 98 15.83 -6.53 -8.10
C GLY A 98 14.43 -6.74 -7.51
N GLY A 99 14.31 -7.56 -6.48
CA GLY A 99 13.05 -7.71 -5.77
C GLY A 99 12.64 -6.44 -5.02
N ILE A 100 11.34 -6.25 -4.82
CA ILE A 100 10.81 -5.07 -4.10
C ILE A 100 11.30 -5.04 -2.64
N THR A 101 11.33 -6.19 -1.95
CA THR A 101 11.79 -6.26 -0.57
C THR A 101 13.26 -5.89 -0.46
N LYS A 102 14.09 -6.40 -1.36
CA LYS A 102 15.50 -6.04 -1.45
C LYS A 102 15.70 -4.55 -1.76
N HIS A 103 14.88 -3.98 -2.64
CA HIS A 103 14.93 -2.55 -2.96
C HIS A 103 14.59 -1.68 -1.74
N LEU A 104 13.57 -2.05 -0.97
CA LEU A 104 13.15 -1.35 0.25
C LEU A 104 14.22 -1.43 1.35
N ASP A 105 14.85 -2.59 1.51
CA ASP A 105 15.93 -2.80 2.47
C ASP A 105 17.17 -1.96 2.10
N GLN A 106 17.58 -1.97 0.83
CA GLN A 106 18.71 -1.18 0.34
C GLN A 106 18.48 0.33 0.37
N ALA A 107 17.23 0.76 0.21
CA ALA A 107 16.84 2.16 0.34
C ALA A 107 16.75 2.63 1.80
N GLY A 108 16.90 1.74 2.77
CA GLY A 108 16.81 2.04 4.20
C GLY A 108 15.38 2.28 4.70
N ILE A 109 14.37 2.03 3.87
CA ILE A 109 12.95 2.25 4.23
C ILE A 109 12.53 1.24 5.29
N SER A 110 12.89 -0.02 5.12
CA SER A 110 12.58 -1.09 6.08
C SER A 110 13.19 -0.83 7.45
N GLU A 111 14.44 -0.41 7.48
CA GLU A 111 15.13 -0.07 8.73
C GLU A 111 14.49 1.16 9.41
N LYS A 112 14.14 2.20 8.64
CA LYS A 112 13.47 3.40 9.12
C LYS A 112 12.12 3.07 9.76
N MET A 113 11.32 2.19 9.14
CA MET A 113 9.95 1.90 9.56
C MET A 113 9.86 0.82 10.64
N PHE A 114 10.68 -0.22 10.53
CA PHE A 114 10.54 -1.44 11.35
C PHE A 114 11.77 -1.76 12.20
N GLY A 115 12.87 -1.02 12.06
CA GLY A 115 14.13 -1.26 12.77
C GLY A 115 14.86 -2.54 12.35
N ARG A 116 14.46 -3.15 11.23
CA ARG A 116 15.06 -4.37 10.64
C ARG A 116 14.72 -4.53 9.17
N PRO A 117 15.53 -5.25 8.39
CA PRO A 117 15.22 -5.54 6.99
C PRO A 117 14.00 -6.48 6.84
N LEU A 118 13.24 -6.31 5.76
CA LEU A 118 12.12 -7.20 5.43
C LEU A 118 12.57 -8.65 5.19
N ALA A 119 13.80 -8.85 4.74
CA ALA A 119 14.40 -10.18 4.60
C ALA A 119 14.48 -10.97 5.92
N GLU A 120 14.43 -10.29 7.07
CA GLU A 120 14.44 -10.88 8.40
C GLU A 120 13.05 -11.01 9.03
N VAL A 121 12.00 -10.71 8.29
CA VAL A 121 10.60 -10.84 8.71
C VAL A 121 10.01 -12.12 8.10
N GLY A 122 9.14 -12.79 8.83
CA GLY A 122 8.44 -13.99 8.37
C GLY A 122 9.02 -15.31 8.89
N ALA A 123 8.46 -16.43 8.46
CA ALA A 123 8.79 -17.76 8.98
C ALA A 123 10.21 -18.21 8.63
N GLY A 124 10.75 -17.76 7.49
CA GLY A 124 12.12 -18.07 7.07
C GLY A 124 13.23 -17.38 7.90
N ALA A 125 12.87 -16.30 8.60
CA ALA A 125 13.81 -15.57 9.46
C ALA A 125 14.08 -16.26 10.82
N ARG A 126 13.38 -17.35 11.12
CA ARG A 126 13.48 -18.10 12.38
C ARG A 126 14.27 -19.40 12.28
N ALA A 127 14.90 -19.64 11.13
CA ALA A 127 15.71 -20.82 10.89
C ALA A 127 17.20 -20.59 11.19
#